data_f1c8f994e75b75cc63460a324fc49983
#
_entry.id   f1c8f994e75b75cc63460a324fc49983
#
_cell.length_a   1.000
_cell.length_b   1.000
_cell.length_c   1.000
_cell.angle_alpha   90.00
_cell.angle_beta   90.00
_cell.angle_gamma   90.00
#
_symmetry.space_group_name_H-M   'P 1'
#
loop_
_entity.id
_entity.type
_entity.pdbx_description
1 polymer ?
#
loop_
_entity_poly.entity_id
_entity_poly.type
_entity_poly.pdbx_seq_one_letter_code
_entity_poly.pdbx_strand_id
1 'polypeptide(L)'
;MAFDLKQYSVAIEMLTEEYEDYTDDGRKGRIAFLLGKSYEKTLNYPLAGQWFKKAYEHKYGPEALKNLGLQQKNQERYQDAMSVFKEMVILPDYKVFTDRELLICKEAARWKSEPEPLQIRSFFETDGYSHFSPVNFENKFLIITSDRQEANGKNMYSWTGEKYSDLFLFSKTGDFIAPFDPVINSEANEGTPCFTKDFNTIFFTRCQRENPENDDCKLMVSYFLEGAWSEPEDISFTKPKVQYGHPTLMENDSVLIFASDLNEPGGNFDLFYSELLENNIWSDPYPMPRSINTDGNEKFPVSYEDTLFFSSDFLPGMGGLDIFKTYLRKDNTWSNPINLKYPLNSGADDFSLSIDKDFKPDNTFMERGYFSSSRSLKGIDEIYEYTRFKKQEVKPEPEPDKKPFTWFIGGKTMFSQYVNDDPNDEKLPDAILPETRVQLLSNEGILLEENNSNSAGIFLFKVDSGKKYIVKGQKLNYLAAIKEVDLTQKTEQKDKESETVNVNLILSKIYLNKEINLENIYYEFDQWNLTKEALPTLDILVNMMKANPNIKIQLNSHTDCRGDDDYNLDLSQKRAQSVVSYLVERGIPEDRLVAVGHGETKPNVLCICESCTEEDHQKNRRTSFTIISLKR
;
A
#
# COMPACT_ATOMS: atom_id res chain seq x y z
N MET A 1 -2.87 32.74 1.00
CA MET A 1 -4.20 32.89 1.68
C MET A 1 -5.28 32.09 0.98
N ALA A 2 -5.72 32.39 -0.27
CA ALA A 2 -6.75 31.57 -0.97
C ALA A 2 -6.33 30.10 -1.14
N PHE A 3 -5.08 29.84 -1.52
CA PHE A 3 -4.53 28.48 -1.63
C PHE A 3 -4.60 27.71 -0.30
N ASP A 4 -4.19 28.34 0.82
CA ASP A 4 -4.19 27.69 2.14
C ASP A 4 -5.61 27.39 2.62
N LEU A 5 -6.59 28.15 2.14
CA LEU A 5 -8.03 27.92 2.35
C LEU A 5 -8.66 26.96 1.35
N LYS A 6 -7.85 26.24 0.57
CA LYS A 6 -8.30 25.29 -0.47
C LYS A 6 -9.24 25.90 -1.53
N GLN A 7 -9.16 27.22 -1.75
CA GLN A 7 -9.93 27.96 -2.75
C GLN A 7 -9.15 28.02 -4.07
N TYR A 8 -8.99 26.86 -4.71
CA TYR A 8 -8.01 26.72 -5.80
C TYR A 8 -8.38 27.50 -7.06
N SER A 9 -9.66 27.62 -7.42
CA SER A 9 -10.11 28.45 -8.54
C SER A 9 -9.77 29.92 -8.32
N VAL A 10 -10.02 30.44 -7.10
CA VAL A 10 -9.68 31.80 -6.71
C VAL A 10 -8.15 31.99 -6.63
N ALA A 11 -7.45 30.99 -6.12
CA ALA A 11 -5.98 31.04 -6.05
C ALA A 11 -5.33 31.10 -7.44
N ILE A 12 -5.88 30.41 -8.43
CA ILE A 12 -5.40 30.46 -9.82
C ILE A 12 -5.48 31.88 -10.36
N GLU A 13 -6.63 32.56 -10.21
CA GLU A 13 -6.79 33.95 -10.67
C GLU A 13 -5.78 34.90 -10.00
N MET A 14 -5.76 34.91 -8.67
CA MET A 14 -4.89 35.80 -7.89
C MET A 14 -3.40 35.54 -8.15
N LEU A 15 -2.99 34.27 -8.14
CA LEU A 15 -1.58 33.91 -8.35
C LEU A 15 -1.14 34.14 -9.79
N THR A 16 -2.02 34.08 -10.76
CA THR A 16 -1.70 34.38 -12.18
C THR A 16 -1.39 35.87 -12.34
N GLU A 17 -2.19 36.74 -11.76
CA GLU A 17 -1.92 38.19 -11.73
C GLU A 17 -0.61 38.49 -11.00
N GLU A 18 -0.45 37.92 -9.80
CA GLU A 18 0.75 38.12 -8.98
C GLU A 18 2.04 37.65 -9.70
N TYR A 19 2.00 36.56 -10.48
CA TYR A 19 3.16 36.01 -11.19
C TYR A 19 3.74 37.02 -12.21
N GLU A 20 2.88 37.83 -12.86
CA GLU A 20 3.34 38.82 -13.84
C GLU A 20 3.99 40.05 -13.18
N ASP A 21 3.58 40.39 -11.95
CA ASP A 21 4.06 41.56 -11.23
C ASP A 21 5.50 41.42 -10.69
N TYR A 22 6.00 40.20 -10.51
CA TYR A 22 7.33 39.97 -9.96
C TYR A 22 8.38 39.69 -11.04
N THR A 23 9.60 40.10 -10.76
CA THR A 23 10.78 39.80 -11.59
C THR A 23 11.81 38.90 -10.88
N ASP A 24 11.64 38.71 -9.55
CA ASP A 24 12.52 37.90 -8.73
C ASP A 24 12.26 36.41 -8.93
N ASP A 25 13.30 35.64 -9.26
CA ASP A 25 13.22 34.22 -9.55
C ASP A 25 12.65 33.42 -8.37
N GLY A 26 13.04 33.74 -7.13
CA GLY A 26 12.59 32.98 -5.97
C GLY A 26 11.10 33.13 -5.71
N ARG A 27 10.56 34.36 -5.88
CA ARG A 27 9.09 34.60 -5.76
C ARG A 27 8.34 33.99 -6.92
N LYS A 28 8.81 34.18 -8.16
CA LYS A 28 8.21 33.54 -9.34
C LYS A 28 8.18 32.01 -9.23
N GLY A 29 9.25 31.41 -8.75
CA GLY A 29 9.30 29.96 -8.52
C GLY A 29 8.25 29.48 -7.52
N ARG A 30 8.07 30.20 -6.40
CA ARG A 30 7.04 29.87 -5.40
C ARG A 30 5.62 30.04 -5.94
N ILE A 31 5.34 31.16 -6.63
CA ILE A 31 4.01 31.42 -7.22
C ILE A 31 3.70 30.36 -8.28
N ALA A 32 4.65 30.08 -9.17
CA ALA A 32 4.51 29.05 -10.19
C ALA A 32 4.25 27.65 -9.58
N PHE A 33 4.90 27.32 -8.47
CA PHE A 33 4.64 26.06 -7.77
C PHE A 33 3.22 26.00 -7.20
N LEU A 34 2.74 27.07 -6.57
CA LEU A 34 1.37 27.15 -6.04
C LEU A 34 0.33 27.13 -7.17
N LEU A 35 0.59 27.76 -8.32
CA LEU A 35 -0.24 27.63 -9.52
C LEU A 35 -0.28 26.18 -10.02
N GLY A 36 0.89 25.53 -10.10
CA GLY A 36 0.95 24.10 -10.43
C GLY A 36 0.10 23.23 -9.52
N LYS A 37 0.20 23.46 -8.19
CA LYS A 37 -0.64 22.74 -7.20
C LYS A 37 -2.13 23.08 -7.33
N SER A 38 -2.49 24.33 -7.63
CA SER A 38 -3.88 24.73 -7.81
C SER A 38 -4.49 24.07 -9.06
N TYR A 39 -3.77 24.07 -10.20
CA TYR A 39 -4.21 23.37 -11.41
C TYR A 39 -4.27 21.84 -11.23
N GLU A 40 -3.36 21.24 -10.45
CA GLU A 40 -3.43 19.83 -10.08
C GLU A 40 -4.72 19.52 -9.31
N LYS A 41 -5.08 20.37 -8.34
CA LYS A 41 -6.29 20.22 -7.52
C LYS A 41 -7.59 20.49 -8.27
N THR A 42 -7.54 21.19 -9.41
CA THR A 42 -8.66 21.39 -10.34
C THR A 42 -8.55 20.47 -11.56
N LEU A 43 -7.86 19.33 -11.46
CA LEU A 43 -7.74 18.27 -12.46
C LEU A 43 -7.17 18.73 -13.82
N ASN A 44 -6.55 19.90 -13.88
CA ASN A 44 -5.92 20.39 -15.11
C ASN A 44 -4.42 20.02 -15.15
N TYR A 45 -4.16 18.74 -15.33
CA TYR A 45 -2.79 18.19 -15.31
C TYR A 45 -1.84 18.79 -16.37
N PRO A 46 -2.31 19.16 -17.61
CA PRO A 46 -1.46 19.82 -18.58
C PRO A 46 -0.94 21.18 -18.09
N LEU A 47 -1.82 22.03 -17.54
CA LEU A 47 -1.42 23.34 -17.01
C LEU A 47 -0.60 23.19 -15.72
N ALA A 48 -0.98 22.26 -14.85
CA ALA A 48 -0.18 21.93 -13.66
C ALA A 48 1.27 21.60 -14.03
N GLY A 49 1.49 20.74 -15.02
CA GLY A 49 2.82 20.37 -15.50
C GLY A 49 3.60 21.56 -16.06
N GLN A 50 2.95 22.46 -16.82
CA GLN A 50 3.60 23.68 -17.33
C GLN A 50 4.06 24.60 -16.19
N TRP A 51 3.24 24.77 -15.16
CA TRP A 51 3.58 25.61 -14.02
C TRP A 51 4.65 25.00 -13.13
N PHE A 52 4.66 23.68 -12.91
CA PHE A 52 5.75 23.01 -12.21
C PHE A 52 7.08 23.12 -12.98
N LYS A 53 7.05 23.05 -14.31
CA LYS A 53 8.23 23.30 -15.13
C LYS A 53 8.75 24.72 -14.93
N LYS A 54 7.87 25.75 -15.00
CA LYS A 54 8.26 27.15 -14.72
C LYS A 54 8.81 27.31 -13.30
N ALA A 55 8.20 26.66 -12.30
CA ALA A 55 8.70 26.69 -10.93
C ALA A 55 10.13 26.15 -10.84
N TYR A 56 10.44 25.06 -11.52
CA TYR A 56 11.79 24.49 -11.57
C TYR A 56 12.78 25.41 -12.30
N GLU A 57 12.38 26.00 -13.43
CA GLU A 57 13.18 26.98 -14.18
C GLU A 57 13.51 28.21 -13.31
N HIS A 58 12.60 28.66 -12.45
CA HIS A 58 12.80 29.71 -11.45
C HIS A 58 13.42 29.18 -10.13
N LYS A 59 14.10 28.04 -10.15
CA LYS A 59 14.90 27.50 -9.05
C LYS A 59 14.12 27.21 -7.76
N TYR A 60 12.82 26.88 -7.85
CA TYR A 60 12.05 26.46 -6.69
C TYR A 60 12.64 25.21 -6.01
N GLY A 61 13.24 24.33 -6.80
CA GLY A 61 13.93 23.16 -6.30
C GLY A 61 13.34 21.83 -6.77
N PRO A 62 13.87 20.70 -6.23
CA PRO A 62 13.53 19.35 -6.70
C PRO A 62 12.06 18.98 -6.58
N GLU A 63 11.32 19.58 -5.63
CA GLU A 63 9.90 19.31 -5.45
C GLU A 63 9.06 19.72 -6.66
N ALA A 64 9.45 20.81 -7.35
CA ALA A 64 8.82 21.20 -8.62
C ALA A 64 9.08 20.16 -9.72
N LEU A 65 10.31 19.63 -9.79
CA LEU A 65 10.67 18.58 -10.75
C LEU A 65 9.92 17.27 -10.48
N LYS A 66 9.80 16.88 -9.20
CA LYS A 66 8.99 15.73 -8.76
C LYS A 66 7.55 15.86 -9.25
N ASN A 67 6.90 16.99 -8.97
CA ASN A 67 5.52 17.23 -9.38
C ASN A 67 5.38 17.29 -10.91
N LEU A 68 6.36 17.84 -11.65
CA LEU A 68 6.38 17.78 -13.11
C LEU A 68 6.33 16.34 -13.62
N GLY A 69 7.17 15.45 -13.07
CA GLY A 69 7.18 14.04 -13.44
C GLY A 69 5.85 13.34 -13.15
N LEU A 70 5.22 13.64 -12.00
CA LEU A 70 3.88 13.12 -11.66
C LEU A 70 2.83 13.63 -12.65
N GLN A 71 2.84 14.91 -13.04
CA GLN A 71 1.88 15.43 -14.03
C GLN A 71 2.08 14.82 -15.42
N GLN A 72 3.32 14.48 -15.80
CA GLN A 72 3.58 13.75 -17.05
C GLN A 72 3.04 12.31 -16.97
N LYS A 73 3.17 11.64 -15.81
CA LYS A 73 2.57 10.33 -15.55
C LYS A 73 1.04 10.41 -15.67
N ASN A 74 0.41 11.41 -15.05
CA ASN A 74 -1.04 11.63 -15.11
C ASN A 74 -1.57 11.87 -16.53
N GLN A 75 -0.73 12.36 -17.44
CA GLN A 75 -1.02 12.51 -18.86
C GLN A 75 -0.62 11.28 -19.70
N GLU A 76 -0.29 10.17 -19.07
CA GLU A 76 0.22 8.93 -19.70
C GLU A 76 1.51 9.10 -20.52
N ARG A 77 2.25 10.17 -20.27
CA ARG A 77 3.54 10.47 -20.87
C ARG A 77 4.67 9.81 -20.08
N TYR A 78 4.58 8.48 -19.94
CA TYR A 78 5.45 7.70 -19.06
C TYR A 78 6.94 7.82 -19.40
N GLN A 79 7.31 7.93 -20.67
CA GLN A 79 8.71 8.10 -21.07
C GLN A 79 9.27 9.47 -20.63
N ASP A 80 8.48 10.53 -20.75
CA ASP A 80 8.85 11.86 -20.29
C ASP A 80 8.97 11.88 -18.76
N ALA A 81 7.98 11.30 -18.05
CA ALA A 81 8.03 11.16 -16.60
C ALA A 81 9.28 10.40 -16.13
N MET A 82 9.60 9.27 -16.77
CA MET A 82 10.82 8.52 -16.46
C MET A 82 12.10 9.34 -16.73
N SER A 83 12.11 10.21 -17.73
CA SER A 83 13.26 11.09 -17.99
C SER A 83 13.46 12.07 -16.85
N VAL A 84 12.39 12.71 -16.38
CA VAL A 84 12.40 13.61 -15.23
C VAL A 84 12.83 12.87 -13.94
N PHE A 85 12.26 11.70 -13.65
CA PHE A 85 12.63 10.95 -12.45
C PHE A 85 14.09 10.47 -12.47
N LYS A 86 14.65 10.13 -13.64
CA LYS A 86 16.08 9.79 -13.77
C LYS A 86 17.01 10.95 -13.40
N GLU A 87 16.63 12.19 -13.68
CA GLU A 87 17.41 13.37 -13.25
C GLU A 87 17.43 13.49 -11.71
N MET A 88 16.38 13.03 -11.03
CA MET A 88 16.25 13.12 -9.58
C MET A 88 16.92 11.96 -8.81
N VAL A 89 17.29 10.85 -9.46
CA VAL A 89 17.91 9.67 -8.81
C VAL A 89 19.19 10.01 -8.04
N ILE A 90 19.92 11.04 -8.47
CA ILE A 90 21.16 11.49 -7.83
C ILE A 90 20.93 12.25 -6.51
N LEU A 91 19.68 12.62 -6.21
CA LEU A 91 19.29 13.33 -4.99
C LEU A 91 18.95 12.30 -3.91
N PRO A 92 19.71 12.19 -2.80
CA PRO A 92 19.53 11.13 -1.81
C PRO A 92 18.12 11.10 -1.21
N ASP A 93 17.54 12.27 -0.92
CA ASP A 93 16.22 12.39 -0.28
C ASP A 93 15.07 11.93 -1.19
N TYR A 94 15.27 11.91 -2.51
CA TYR A 94 14.29 11.52 -3.51
C TYR A 94 14.51 10.10 -4.07
N LYS A 95 15.60 9.44 -3.69
CA LYS A 95 15.99 8.16 -4.30
C LYS A 95 14.90 7.09 -4.20
N VAL A 96 14.33 6.89 -3.01
CA VAL A 96 13.27 5.87 -2.79
C VAL A 96 12.04 6.17 -3.64
N PHE A 97 11.62 7.44 -3.67
CA PHE A 97 10.51 7.89 -4.49
C PHE A 97 10.78 7.66 -5.98
N THR A 98 11.93 8.08 -6.49
CA THR A 98 12.25 7.99 -7.92
C THR A 98 12.42 6.56 -8.39
N ASP A 99 13.06 5.69 -7.60
CA ASP A 99 13.22 4.27 -7.92
C ASP A 99 11.84 3.61 -8.03
N ARG A 100 10.90 3.95 -7.14
CA ARG A 100 9.50 3.49 -7.17
C ARG A 100 8.78 3.98 -8.43
N GLU A 101 8.79 5.29 -8.71
CA GLU A 101 8.05 5.86 -9.84
C GLU A 101 8.59 5.41 -11.20
N LEU A 102 9.89 5.19 -11.35
CA LEU A 102 10.48 4.62 -12.55
C LEU A 102 9.93 3.22 -12.86
N LEU A 103 9.72 2.41 -11.83
CA LEU A 103 9.12 1.08 -11.97
C LEU A 103 7.63 1.16 -12.32
N ILE A 104 6.89 2.00 -11.60
CA ILE A 104 5.47 2.24 -11.84
C ILE A 104 5.26 2.70 -13.28
N CYS A 105 6.01 3.70 -13.76
CA CYS A 105 5.90 4.18 -15.14
C CYS A 105 6.19 3.09 -16.18
N LYS A 106 7.16 2.20 -15.91
CA LYS A 106 7.46 1.06 -16.78
C LYS A 106 6.31 0.07 -16.85
N GLU A 107 5.73 -0.30 -15.70
CA GLU A 107 4.58 -1.21 -15.64
C GLU A 107 3.33 -0.59 -16.25
N ALA A 108 3.05 0.69 -15.99
CA ALA A 108 1.93 1.42 -16.60
C ALA A 108 2.03 1.47 -18.14
N ALA A 109 3.23 1.73 -18.67
CA ALA A 109 3.47 1.68 -20.12
C ALA A 109 3.23 0.28 -20.70
N ARG A 110 3.60 -0.78 -19.95
CA ARG A 110 3.33 -2.17 -20.34
C ARG A 110 1.83 -2.46 -20.33
N TRP A 111 1.10 -2.10 -19.26
CA TRP A 111 -0.35 -2.30 -19.19
C TRP A 111 -1.09 -1.58 -20.32
N LYS A 112 -0.61 -0.40 -20.71
CA LYS A 112 -1.17 0.32 -21.87
C LYS A 112 -0.93 -0.39 -23.19
N SER A 113 0.22 -1.06 -23.36
CA SER A 113 0.54 -1.84 -24.56
C SER A 113 -0.16 -3.22 -24.61
N GLU A 114 -0.55 -3.75 -23.45
CA GLU A 114 -1.22 -5.03 -23.26
C GLU A 114 -2.55 -4.82 -22.51
N PRO A 115 -3.56 -4.19 -23.13
CA PRO A 115 -4.80 -3.79 -22.43
C PRO A 115 -5.62 -5.00 -21.99
N GLU A 116 -6.30 -4.85 -20.85
CA GLU A 116 -7.33 -5.82 -20.46
C GLU A 116 -8.46 -5.85 -21.51
N PRO A 117 -9.14 -6.99 -21.70
CA PRO A 117 -10.17 -7.15 -22.73
C PRO A 117 -11.47 -6.44 -22.34
N LEU A 118 -11.41 -5.13 -22.32
CA LEU A 118 -12.51 -4.22 -22.00
C LEU A 118 -12.74 -3.24 -23.14
N GLN A 119 -14.00 -2.93 -23.38
CA GLN A 119 -14.42 -1.76 -24.15
C GLN A 119 -14.87 -0.67 -23.20
N ILE A 120 -14.37 0.55 -23.40
CA ILE A 120 -14.74 1.73 -22.60
C ILE A 120 -15.34 2.77 -23.55
N ARG A 121 -16.43 3.40 -23.12
CA ARG A 121 -17.06 4.51 -23.84
C ARG A 121 -17.52 5.58 -22.85
N SER A 122 -17.52 6.84 -23.27
CA SER A 122 -18.17 7.90 -22.50
C SER A 122 -19.66 7.56 -22.33
N PHE A 123 -20.20 7.76 -21.14
CA PHE A 123 -21.60 7.48 -20.84
C PHE A 123 -22.53 8.60 -21.35
N PHE A 124 -22.03 9.83 -21.38
CA PHE A 124 -22.72 11.00 -21.93
C PHE A 124 -21.87 11.66 -23.02
N GLU A 125 -22.52 12.52 -23.84
CA GLU A 125 -21.82 13.60 -24.51
C GLU A 125 -21.39 14.64 -23.45
N THR A 126 -20.17 15.14 -23.54
CA THR A 126 -19.66 16.14 -22.60
C THR A 126 -20.49 17.41 -22.63
N ASP A 127 -21.10 17.77 -21.52
CA ASP A 127 -21.91 18.96 -21.34
C ASP A 127 -21.22 20.09 -20.56
N GLY A 128 -19.97 19.83 -20.10
CA GLY A 128 -19.14 20.79 -19.38
C GLY A 128 -19.28 20.74 -17.86
N TYR A 129 -20.08 19.84 -17.32
CA TYR A 129 -20.27 19.61 -15.89
C TYR A 129 -19.47 18.41 -15.43
N SER A 130 -19.15 18.37 -14.13
CA SER A 130 -18.60 17.19 -13.50
C SER A 130 -19.70 16.19 -13.17
N HIS A 131 -19.48 14.93 -13.55
CA HIS A 131 -20.34 13.80 -13.25
C HIS A 131 -19.52 12.68 -12.65
N PHE A 132 -19.86 12.22 -11.45
CA PHE A 132 -19.11 11.18 -10.77
C PHE A 132 -19.97 10.29 -9.86
N SER A 133 -19.39 9.23 -9.36
CA SER A 133 -20.02 8.25 -8.45
C SER A 133 -21.35 7.69 -8.96
N PRO A 134 -21.34 6.96 -10.09
CA PRO A 134 -22.52 6.31 -10.62
C PRO A 134 -22.93 5.14 -9.72
N VAL A 135 -24.17 5.10 -9.27
CA VAL A 135 -24.73 4.04 -8.42
C VAL A 135 -25.99 3.48 -9.03
N ASN A 136 -26.08 2.13 -9.14
CA ASN A 136 -27.30 1.48 -9.60
C ASN A 136 -28.46 1.72 -8.63
N PHE A 137 -29.61 2.13 -9.12
CA PHE A 137 -30.81 2.39 -8.34
C PHE A 137 -32.03 1.66 -8.94
N GLU A 138 -32.75 0.93 -8.07
CA GLU A 138 -33.94 0.12 -8.44
C GLU A 138 -33.74 -0.76 -9.69
N ASN A 139 -32.49 -1.14 -9.96
CA ASN A 139 -32.12 -1.96 -11.12
C ASN A 139 -32.46 -1.36 -12.51
N LYS A 140 -32.97 -0.11 -12.57
CA LYS A 140 -33.40 0.54 -13.79
C LYS A 140 -32.66 1.83 -14.09
N PHE A 141 -32.15 2.47 -13.06
CA PHE A 141 -31.62 3.82 -13.12
C PHE A 141 -30.17 3.86 -12.58
N LEU A 142 -29.52 4.99 -12.83
CA LEU A 142 -28.29 5.39 -12.16
C LEU A 142 -28.57 6.67 -11.37
N ILE A 143 -28.13 6.69 -10.11
CA ILE A 143 -27.92 7.94 -9.38
C ILE A 143 -26.49 8.38 -9.63
N ILE A 144 -26.34 9.62 -10.05
CA ILE A 144 -25.03 10.23 -10.38
C ILE A 144 -24.92 11.53 -9.60
N THR A 145 -23.74 11.76 -9.03
CA THR A 145 -23.38 13.04 -8.41
C THR A 145 -22.97 14.02 -9.51
N SER A 146 -23.48 15.24 -9.49
CA SER A 146 -23.14 16.24 -10.51
C SER A 146 -23.32 17.68 -10.03
N ASP A 147 -22.49 18.59 -10.55
CA ASP A 147 -22.57 20.05 -10.37
C ASP A 147 -23.34 20.77 -11.50
N ARG A 148 -24.14 20.00 -12.23
CA ARG A 148 -24.93 20.48 -13.37
C ARG A 148 -25.86 21.65 -13.00
N GLN A 149 -26.38 22.32 -14.02
CA GLN A 149 -27.18 23.56 -13.87
C GLN A 149 -28.35 23.44 -12.89
N GLU A 150 -28.98 22.27 -12.82
CA GLU A 150 -30.13 21.98 -11.96
C GLU A 150 -29.77 21.73 -10.48
N ALA A 151 -28.47 21.71 -10.12
CA ALA A 151 -28.07 21.59 -8.74
C ALA A 151 -28.54 22.78 -7.89
N ASN A 152 -28.96 22.50 -6.64
CA ASN A 152 -29.64 23.45 -5.75
C ASN A 152 -28.70 24.51 -5.17
N GLY A 153 -27.41 24.25 -5.08
CA GLY A 153 -26.43 25.16 -4.51
C GLY A 153 -26.38 26.51 -5.19
N LYS A 154 -26.60 27.57 -4.42
CA LYS A 154 -26.56 28.96 -4.92
C LYS A 154 -25.16 29.54 -4.98
N ASN A 155 -24.26 28.98 -4.19
CA ASN A 155 -22.90 29.44 -4.07
C ASN A 155 -21.96 28.64 -4.99
N MET A 156 -20.89 29.31 -5.43
CA MET A 156 -19.83 28.64 -6.18
C MET A 156 -18.91 27.89 -5.18
N TYR A 157 -18.61 26.65 -5.49
CA TYR A 157 -17.63 25.88 -4.74
C TYR A 157 -16.23 26.39 -5.08
N SER A 158 -15.60 27.09 -4.14
CA SER A 158 -14.34 27.80 -4.39
C SER A 158 -13.14 26.89 -4.66
N TRP A 159 -13.28 25.57 -4.46
CA TRP A 159 -12.27 24.58 -4.87
C TRP A 159 -12.24 24.48 -6.40
N THR A 160 -13.37 24.22 -7.04
CA THR A 160 -13.48 24.02 -8.50
C THR A 160 -13.81 25.30 -9.25
N GLY A 161 -14.54 26.22 -8.65
CA GLY A 161 -15.14 27.38 -9.33
C GLY A 161 -16.51 27.08 -9.94
N GLU A 162 -17.05 25.87 -9.72
CA GLU A 162 -18.34 25.40 -10.21
C GLU A 162 -19.39 25.42 -9.09
N LYS A 163 -20.64 25.06 -9.39
CA LYS A 163 -21.68 24.91 -8.37
C LYS A 163 -21.38 23.76 -7.42
N TYR A 164 -22.10 23.73 -6.31
CA TYR A 164 -22.17 22.55 -5.46
C TYR A 164 -22.86 21.39 -6.19
N SER A 165 -22.45 20.17 -5.90
CA SER A 165 -23.00 18.96 -6.50
C SER A 165 -24.23 18.47 -5.76
N ASP A 166 -25.15 17.88 -6.52
CA ASP A 166 -26.35 17.19 -6.06
C ASP A 166 -26.42 15.77 -6.65
N LEU A 167 -27.37 14.98 -6.18
CA LEU A 167 -27.70 13.67 -6.71
C LEU A 167 -28.77 13.77 -7.81
N PHE A 168 -28.55 13.11 -8.93
CA PHE A 168 -29.42 13.12 -10.07
C PHE A 168 -29.75 11.72 -10.58
N LEU A 169 -30.98 11.55 -11.04
CA LEU A 169 -31.49 10.31 -11.61
C LEU A 169 -31.31 10.31 -13.13
N PHE A 170 -30.67 9.26 -13.64
CA PHE A 170 -30.46 9.02 -15.07
C PHE A 170 -30.96 7.65 -15.49
N SER A 171 -31.33 7.50 -16.75
CA SER A 171 -31.54 6.19 -17.36
C SER A 171 -30.17 5.47 -17.54
N LYS A 172 -30.17 4.14 -17.68
CA LYS A 172 -28.96 3.37 -18.04
C LYS A 172 -28.49 3.62 -19.49
N THR A 173 -29.23 4.44 -20.26
CA THR A 173 -28.84 4.92 -21.59
C THR A 173 -28.24 6.32 -21.58
N GLY A 174 -28.15 6.97 -20.42
CA GLY A 174 -27.55 8.29 -20.25
C GLY A 174 -28.52 9.45 -20.28
N ASP A 175 -29.85 9.20 -20.40
CA ASP A 175 -30.83 10.28 -20.41
C ASP A 175 -31.06 10.82 -19.00
N PHE A 176 -30.97 12.13 -18.84
CA PHE A 176 -31.36 12.81 -17.60
C PHE A 176 -32.86 12.66 -17.34
N ILE A 177 -33.24 12.31 -16.12
CA ILE A 177 -34.65 12.13 -15.73
C ILE A 177 -35.07 13.25 -14.79
N ALA A 178 -34.43 13.40 -13.63
CA ALA A 178 -34.78 14.39 -12.61
C ALA A 178 -33.65 14.57 -11.59
N PRO A 179 -33.63 15.66 -10.80
CA PRO A 179 -32.97 15.68 -9.50
C PRO A 179 -33.50 14.53 -8.64
N PHE A 180 -32.65 13.94 -7.79
CA PHE A 180 -33.03 12.73 -7.04
C PHE A 180 -34.19 13.00 -6.08
N ASP A 181 -33.96 13.77 -5.04
CA ASP A 181 -35.00 14.11 -4.07
C ASP A 181 -34.70 15.45 -3.38
N PRO A 182 -35.69 16.36 -3.17
CA PRO A 182 -35.43 17.66 -2.56
C PRO A 182 -35.13 17.62 -1.06
N VAL A 183 -35.40 16.52 -0.36
CA VAL A 183 -35.00 16.34 1.05
C VAL A 183 -33.54 15.89 1.14
N ILE A 184 -33.06 15.13 0.16
CA ILE A 184 -31.68 14.66 0.08
C ILE A 184 -30.79 15.77 -0.49
N ASN A 185 -31.15 16.38 -1.61
CA ASN A 185 -30.41 17.48 -2.23
C ASN A 185 -30.69 18.80 -1.48
N SER A 186 -29.64 19.41 -0.95
CA SER A 186 -29.75 20.64 -0.15
C SER A 186 -29.03 21.83 -0.81
N GLU A 187 -28.69 22.86 -0.05
CA GLU A 187 -27.79 23.93 -0.52
C GLU A 187 -26.30 23.62 -0.30
N ALA A 188 -25.95 22.40 0.20
CA ALA A 188 -24.60 21.91 0.42
C ALA A 188 -24.11 21.06 -0.79
N ASN A 189 -22.95 20.43 -0.69
CA ASN A 189 -22.49 19.40 -1.61
C ASN A 189 -23.02 18.03 -1.17
N GLU A 190 -23.85 17.40 -1.94
CA GLU A 190 -24.22 16.00 -1.78
C GLU A 190 -23.51 15.14 -2.82
N GLY A 191 -23.05 13.95 -2.39
CA GLY A 191 -22.39 13.05 -3.33
C GLY A 191 -22.17 11.64 -2.80
N THR A 192 -21.65 10.80 -3.67
CA THR A 192 -21.21 9.43 -3.37
C THR A 192 -22.25 8.61 -2.59
N PRO A 193 -23.49 8.45 -3.11
CA PRO A 193 -24.53 7.71 -2.40
C PRO A 193 -24.26 6.20 -2.42
N CYS A 194 -24.76 5.50 -1.42
CA CYS A 194 -25.01 4.06 -1.49
C CYS A 194 -26.37 3.71 -0.88
N PHE A 195 -26.94 2.59 -1.28
CA PHE A 195 -28.26 2.17 -0.86
C PHE A 195 -28.20 0.78 -0.24
N THR A 196 -29.11 0.52 0.70
CA THR A 196 -29.44 -0.85 1.11
C THR A 196 -30.00 -1.64 -0.06
N LYS A 197 -29.96 -2.98 0.03
CA LYS A 197 -30.43 -3.86 -1.05
C LYS A 197 -31.91 -3.66 -1.43
N ASP A 198 -32.72 -3.22 -0.49
CA ASP A 198 -34.15 -2.92 -0.66
C ASP A 198 -34.41 -1.47 -1.11
N PHE A 199 -33.37 -0.64 -1.27
CA PHE A 199 -33.43 0.77 -1.61
C PHE A 199 -34.21 1.65 -0.65
N ASN A 200 -34.48 1.20 0.58
CA ASN A 200 -35.22 1.94 1.60
C ASN A 200 -34.32 2.79 2.52
N THR A 201 -33.02 2.66 2.40
CA THR A 201 -32.06 3.49 3.15
C THR A 201 -30.96 3.98 2.21
N ILE A 202 -30.67 5.25 2.28
CA ILE A 202 -29.56 5.89 1.55
C ILE A 202 -28.52 6.38 2.56
N PHE A 203 -27.26 6.05 2.30
CA PHE A 203 -26.08 6.68 2.92
C PHE A 203 -25.39 7.53 1.86
N PHE A 204 -24.95 8.73 2.23
CA PHE A 204 -24.29 9.62 1.29
C PHE A 204 -23.34 10.57 2.01
N THR A 205 -22.48 11.23 1.26
CA THR A 205 -21.61 12.28 1.77
C THR A 205 -22.30 13.62 1.62
N ARG A 206 -22.33 14.43 2.68
CA ARG A 206 -22.68 15.85 2.63
C ARG A 206 -21.53 16.69 3.13
N CYS A 207 -21.05 17.63 2.31
CA CYS A 207 -20.02 18.58 2.67
C CYS A 207 -20.62 19.98 2.77
N GLN A 208 -20.57 20.56 3.96
CA GLN A 208 -21.09 21.90 4.21
C GLN A 208 -19.95 22.79 4.70
N ARG A 209 -19.82 23.95 4.11
CA ARG A 209 -18.86 24.95 4.54
C ARG A 209 -19.47 25.83 5.64
N GLU A 210 -19.25 25.43 6.89
CA GLU A 210 -19.74 26.22 8.06
C GLU A 210 -18.96 27.53 8.23
N ASN A 211 -17.69 27.57 7.83
CA ASN A 211 -16.84 28.76 7.82
C ASN A 211 -15.77 28.66 6.72
N PRO A 212 -15.08 29.77 6.33
CA PRO A 212 -14.04 29.76 5.29
C PRO A 212 -12.86 28.81 5.54
N GLU A 213 -12.70 28.29 6.74
CA GLU A 213 -11.55 27.48 7.16
C GLU A 213 -11.86 25.99 7.23
N ASN A 214 -13.16 25.58 7.20
CA ASN A 214 -13.56 24.18 7.36
C ASN A 214 -14.64 23.81 6.35
N ASP A 215 -14.33 22.93 5.43
CA ASP A 215 -15.31 22.12 4.71
C ASP A 215 -15.52 20.85 5.55
N ASP A 216 -16.61 20.77 6.31
CA ASP A 216 -16.94 19.58 7.07
C ASP A 216 -17.73 18.61 6.20
N CYS A 217 -17.11 17.50 5.81
CA CYS A 217 -17.77 16.40 5.10
C CYS A 217 -18.20 15.33 6.10
N LYS A 218 -19.48 14.98 6.07
CA LYS A 218 -20.09 14.00 6.97
C LYS A 218 -20.78 12.89 6.20
N LEU A 219 -20.89 11.73 6.84
CA LEU A 219 -21.76 10.66 6.37
C LEU A 219 -23.17 10.90 6.91
N MET A 220 -24.11 10.98 5.99
CA MET A 220 -25.54 11.14 6.24
C MET A 220 -26.27 9.84 5.99
N VAL A 221 -27.36 9.63 6.71
CA VAL A 221 -28.32 8.56 6.47
C VAL A 221 -29.74 9.11 6.38
N SER A 222 -30.53 8.58 5.46
CA SER A 222 -31.95 8.87 5.34
C SER A 222 -32.72 7.60 5.02
N TYR A 223 -33.99 7.55 5.43
CA TYR A 223 -34.87 6.40 5.33
C TYR A 223 -36.08 6.71 4.46
N PHE A 224 -36.40 5.82 3.55
CA PHE A 224 -37.63 5.94 2.72
C PHE A 224 -38.82 5.35 3.49
N LEU A 225 -39.64 6.21 4.03
CA LEU A 225 -40.79 5.87 4.88
C LEU A 225 -42.07 6.43 4.32
N GLU A 226 -43.11 5.63 4.21
CA GLU A 226 -44.46 6.07 3.73
C GLU A 226 -44.45 6.79 2.38
N GLY A 227 -43.48 6.48 1.51
CA GLY A 227 -43.38 7.06 0.15
C GLY A 227 -42.55 8.34 0.05
N ALA A 228 -41.83 8.74 1.09
CA ALA A 228 -40.93 9.90 1.11
C ALA A 228 -39.65 9.60 1.87
N TRP A 229 -38.56 10.33 1.52
CA TRP A 229 -37.31 10.29 2.28
C TRP A 229 -37.43 11.10 3.58
N SER A 230 -36.90 10.58 4.67
CA SER A 230 -36.77 11.31 5.93
C SER A 230 -35.73 12.42 5.83
N GLU A 231 -35.78 13.40 6.73
CA GLU A 231 -34.66 14.35 6.89
C GLU A 231 -33.38 13.57 7.17
N PRO A 232 -32.26 13.86 6.46
CA PRO A 232 -30.98 13.17 6.67
C PRO A 232 -30.39 13.46 8.04
N GLU A 233 -29.86 12.41 8.68
CA GLU A 233 -29.22 12.46 9.99
C GLU A 233 -27.73 12.13 9.90
N ASP A 234 -26.91 12.72 10.79
CA ASP A 234 -25.51 12.35 10.96
C ASP A 234 -25.40 10.92 11.51
N ILE A 235 -24.47 10.13 11.03
CA ILE A 235 -24.20 8.81 11.60
C ILE A 235 -23.55 8.98 12.98
N SER A 236 -23.95 8.15 13.96
CA SER A 236 -23.64 8.30 15.39
C SER A 236 -22.16 8.38 15.77
N PHE A 237 -21.25 7.84 14.95
CA PHE A 237 -19.80 7.84 15.23
C PHE A 237 -19.06 9.05 14.67
N THR A 238 -19.70 9.98 13.96
CA THR A 238 -19.02 11.13 13.35
C THR A 238 -18.48 12.09 14.43
N LYS A 239 -17.26 12.59 14.19
CA LYS A 239 -16.57 13.50 15.12
C LYS A 239 -16.33 14.85 14.45
N PRO A 240 -16.36 15.96 15.21
CA PRO A 240 -16.03 17.29 14.68
C PRO A 240 -14.61 17.34 14.10
N LYS A 241 -14.42 18.07 13.00
CA LYS A 241 -13.14 18.29 12.31
C LYS A 241 -12.53 17.05 11.66
N VAL A 242 -13.24 15.95 11.61
CA VAL A 242 -12.87 14.75 10.88
C VAL A 242 -13.72 14.68 9.62
N GLN A 243 -13.10 14.41 8.50
CA GLN A 243 -13.77 14.26 7.22
C GLN A 243 -14.21 12.82 7.02
N TYR A 244 -15.45 12.63 6.59
CA TYR A 244 -16.03 11.33 6.29
C TYR A 244 -16.69 11.38 4.92
N GLY A 245 -16.55 10.32 4.12
CA GLY A 245 -17.21 10.26 2.83
C GLY A 245 -17.15 8.91 2.15
N HIS A 246 -17.73 8.85 0.98
CA HIS A 246 -17.71 7.71 0.07
C HIS A 246 -18.19 6.39 0.72
N PRO A 247 -19.42 6.34 1.23
CA PRO A 247 -19.93 5.13 1.89
C PRO A 247 -20.22 4.01 0.89
N THR A 248 -20.06 2.77 1.35
CA THR A 248 -20.57 1.57 0.68
C THR A 248 -20.99 0.54 1.73
N LEU A 249 -21.98 -0.28 1.41
CA LEU A 249 -22.47 -1.34 2.28
C LEU A 249 -21.99 -2.71 1.83
N MET A 250 -21.64 -3.57 2.78
CA MET A 250 -21.20 -4.95 2.57
C MET A 250 -21.96 -5.91 3.51
N GLU A 251 -21.83 -7.22 3.31
CA GLU A 251 -22.37 -8.27 4.19
C GLU A 251 -23.86 -8.13 4.50
N ASN A 252 -24.69 -8.05 3.45
CA ASN A 252 -26.12 -7.87 3.57
C ASN A 252 -26.54 -6.61 4.34
N ASP A 253 -25.85 -5.50 4.05
CA ASP A 253 -26.08 -4.17 4.61
C ASP A 253 -25.71 -4.04 6.10
N SER A 254 -24.94 -4.99 6.66
CA SER A 254 -24.50 -4.98 8.06
C SER A 254 -23.13 -4.39 8.31
N VAL A 255 -22.34 -4.12 7.27
CA VAL A 255 -21.03 -3.48 7.36
C VAL A 255 -21.01 -2.24 6.46
N LEU A 256 -20.77 -1.07 7.05
CA LEU A 256 -20.58 0.20 6.35
C LEU A 256 -19.09 0.46 6.21
N ILE A 257 -18.59 0.54 4.96
CA ILE A 257 -17.20 0.89 4.64
C ILE A 257 -17.21 2.32 4.08
N PHE A 258 -16.24 3.13 4.47
CA PHE A 258 -16.15 4.55 4.06
C PHE A 258 -14.71 5.05 4.11
N ALA A 259 -14.46 6.20 3.50
CA ALA A 259 -13.18 6.90 3.55
C ALA A 259 -13.21 8.00 4.63
N SER A 260 -12.11 8.18 5.36
CA SER A 260 -12.00 9.22 6.39
C SER A 260 -10.54 9.57 6.67
N ASP A 261 -10.29 10.80 7.12
CA ASP A 261 -9.02 11.24 7.70
C ASP A 261 -8.96 11.05 9.23
N LEU A 262 -9.75 10.11 9.77
CA LEU A 262 -9.93 9.86 11.21
C LEU A 262 -8.61 9.57 11.95
N ASN A 263 -7.64 8.94 11.29
CA ASN A 263 -6.33 8.65 11.87
C ASN A 263 -5.49 9.93 12.06
N GLU A 264 -5.59 10.88 11.14
CA GLU A 264 -4.87 12.15 11.14
C GLU A 264 -5.76 13.23 10.51
N PRO A 265 -6.59 13.95 11.29
CA PRO A 265 -7.49 14.97 10.78
C PRO A 265 -6.77 16.05 9.96
N GLY A 266 -7.22 16.24 8.71
CA GLY A 266 -6.55 17.08 7.71
C GLY A 266 -5.41 16.40 6.94
N GLY A 267 -5.15 15.11 7.21
CA GLY A 267 -4.19 14.25 6.51
C GLY A 267 -4.80 13.52 5.31
N ASN A 268 -4.22 12.37 5.00
CA ASN A 268 -4.71 11.50 3.94
C ASN A 268 -5.95 10.72 4.37
N PHE A 269 -6.74 10.31 3.39
CA PHE A 269 -7.93 9.48 3.61
C PHE A 269 -7.55 8.00 3.63
N ASP A 270 -7.94 7.33 4.69
CA ASP A 270 -7.91 5.87 4.86
C ASP A 270 -9.31 5.28 4.75
N LEU A 271 -9.43 3.99 4.44
CA LEU A 271 -10.68 3.25 4.52
C LEU A 271 -10.92 2.73 5.94
N PHE A 272 -12.14 2.91 6.40
CA PHE A 272 -12.65 2.41 7.68
C PHE A 272 -13.89 1.58 7.46
N TYR A 273 -14.21 0.71 8.42
CA TYR A 273 -15.50 0.03 8.46
C TYR A 273 -16.14 0.17 9.84
N SER A 274 -17.47 0.10 9.84
CA SER A 274 -18.31 0.06 11.04
C SER A 274 -19.34 -1.05 10.88
N GLU A 275 -19.62 -1.78 11.94
CA GLU A 275 -20.56 -2.91 11.96
C GLU A 275 -21.90 -2.44 12.54
N LEU A 276 -22.98 -2.90 11.93
CA LEU A 276 -24.33 -2.67 12.44
C LEU A 276 -24.57 -3.54 13.67
N LEU A 277 -24.74 -2.92 14.82
CA LEU A 277 -24.98 -3.56 16.10
C LEU A 277 -26.49 -3.80 16.33
N GLU A 278 -26.82 -4.50 17.39
CA GLU A 278 -28.21 -4.60 17.88
C GLU A 278 -28.79 -3.19 18.10
N ASN A 279 -30.06 -3.00 17.82
CA ASN A 279 -30.79 -1.71 17.87
C ASN A 279 -30.44 -0.70 16.76
N ASN A 280 -29.94 -1.13 15.61
CA ASN A 280 -29.61 -0.29 14.46
C ASN A 280 -28.58 0.82 14.77
N ILE A 281 -27.65 0.57 15.67
CA ILE A 281 -26.54 1.46 16.01
C ILE A 281 -25.28 0.97 15.29
N TRP A 282 -24.54 1.89 14.67
CA TRP A 282 -23.24 1.59 14.07
C TRP A 282 -22.13 1.59 15.13
N SER A 283 -21.23 0.62 15.08
CA SER A 283 -20.05 0.55 15.96
C SER A 283 -19.12 1.74 15.75
N ASP A 284 -18.19 1.96 16.66
CA ASP A 284 -17.05 2.83 16.39
C ASP A 284 -16.28 2.32 15.15
N PRO A 285 -15.74 3.23 14.32
CA PRO A 285 -14.97 2.87 13.13
C PRO A 285 -13.69 2.12 13.43
N TYR A 286 -13.43 1.07 12.65
CA TYR A 286 -12.16 0.32 12.62
C TYR A 286 -11.44 0.58 11.31
N PRO A 287 -10.11 0.82 11.32
CA PRO A 287 -9.35 1.00 10.08
C PRO A 287 -9.22 -0.30 9.31
N MET A 288 -9.24 -0.22 7.98
CA MET A 288 -8.88 -1.34 7.12
C MET A 288 -7.39 -1.69 7.28
N PRO A 289 -6.99 -2.95 6.95
CA PRO A 289 -5.60 -3.38 7.12
C PRO A 289 -4.59 -2.52 6.33
N ARG A 290 -3.35 -2.46 6.81
CA ARG A 290 -2.23 -1.77 6.14
C ARG A 290 -1.90 -2.28 4.73
N SER A 291 -2.40 -3.44 4.32
CA SER A 291 -2.32 -3.89 2.93
C SER A 291 -3.27 -3.13 2.00
N ILE A 292 -4.30 -2.48 2.54
CA ILE A 292 -5.28 -1.64 1.84
C ILE A 292 -4.96 -0.17 2.10
N ASN A 293 -4.95 0.26 3.38
CA ASN A 293 -4.59 1.62 3.77
C ASN A 293 -3.08 1.83 3.65
N THR A 294 -2.68 2.88 2.95
CA THR A 294 -1.27 3.19 2.63
C THR A 294 -0.85 4.54 3.23
N ASP A 295 0.28 5.07 2.80
CA ASP A 295 0.67 6.44 3.13
C ASP A 295 0.03 7.48 2.19
N GLY A 296 -0.79 7.06 1.23
CA GLY A 296 -1.56 7.91 0.32
C GLY A 296 -3.02 8.03 0.71
N ASN A 297 -3.87 8.23 -0.29
CA ASN A 297 -5.31 8.28 -0.12
C ASN A 297 -5.96 7.01 -0.64
N GLU A 298 -6.81 6.41 0.16
CA GLU A 298 -7.73 5.36 -0.24
C GLU A 298 -9.15 5.89 -0.16
N LYS A 299 -9.85 5.92 -1.31
CA LYS A 299 -11.15 6.56 -1.46
C LYS A 299 -12.10 5.73 -2.30
N PHE A 300 -13.37 6.13 -2.33
CA PHE A 300 -14.42 5.56 -3.19
C PHE A 300 -14.51 4.03 -3.10
N PRO A 301 -14.66 3.47 -1.88
CA PRO A 301 -14.91 2.05 -1.74
C PRO A 301 -16.26 1.68 -2.37
N VAL A 302 -16.30 0.55 -3.06
CA VAL A 302 -17.53 -0.04 -3.63
C VAL A 302 -17.50 -1.54 -3.38
N SER A 303 -18.51 -2.03 -2.72
CA SER A 303 -18.68 -3.45 -2.40
C SER A 303 -19.49 -4.17 -3.47
N TYR A 304 -19.03 -5.34 -3.88
CA TYR A 304 -19.76 -6.26 -4.74
C TYR A 304 -19.45 -7.70 -4.34
N GLU A 305 -20.43 -8.41 -3.79
CA GLU A 305 -20.23 -9.73 -3.19
C GLU A 305 -19.08 -9.71 -2.16
N ASP A 306 -18.12 -10.62 -2.22
CA ASP A 306 -16.96 -10.69 -1.34
C ASP A 306 -15.79 -9.77 -1.82
N THR A 307 -16.03 -8.93 -2.81
CA THR A 307 -15.03 -8.04 -3.39
C THR A 307 -15.24 -6.61 -2.96
N LEU A 308 -14.19 -5.95 -2.51
CA LEU A 308 -14.12 -4.52 -2.29
C LEU A 308 -13.27 -3.89 -3.41
N PHE A 309 -13.88 -2.98 -4.16
CA PHE A 309 -13.17 -2.06 -5.06
C PHE A 309 -12.91 -0.76 -4.32
N PHE A 310 -11.80 -0.12 -4.59
CA PHE A 310 -11.47 1.19 -4.04
C PHE A 310 -10.43 1.86 -4.92
N SER A 311 -10.23 3.16 -4.74
CA SER A 311 -9.22 3.92 -5.49
C SER A 311 -8.10 4.39 -4.57
N SER A 312 -6.85 4.28 -5.04
CA SER A 312 -5.66 4.71 -4.33
C SER A 312 -4.71 5.50 -5.23
N ASP A 313 -4.12 6.57 -4.69
CA ASP A 313 -3.07 7.36 -5.35
C ASP A 313 -1.65 6.93 -4.94
N PHE A 314 -1.54 5.93 -4.06
CA PHE A 314 -0.24 5.46 -3.56
C PHE A 314 0.13 4.05 -4.04
N LEU A 315 -0.81 3.12 -4.13
CA LEU A 315 -0.53 1.79 -4.65
C LEU A 315 0.01 1.87 -6.09
N PRO A 316 0.85 0.91 -6.55
CA PRO A 316 1.39 0.93 -7.90
C PRO A 316 0.29 1.02 -8.96
N GLY A 317 0.22 2.16 -9.64
CA GLY A 317 -0.86 2.54 -10.53
C GLY A 317 -0.39 3.23 -11.81
N MET A 318 -1.34 3.70 -12.60
CA MET A 318 -1.08 4.32 -13.89
C MET A 318 -0.94 5.85 -13.79
N GLY A 319 -1.57 6.46 -12.79
CA GLY A 319 -1.60 7.92 -12.73
C GLY A 319 -1.94 8.48 -11.36
N GLY A 320 -3.08 9.16 -11.30
CA GLY A 320 -3.66 9.71 -10.09
C GLY A 320 -4.28 8.62 -9.21
N LEU A 321 -5.59 8.74 -8.93
CA LEU A 321 -6.35 7.65 -8.33
C LEU A 321 -6.53 6.51 -9.33
N ASP A 322 -6.12 5.32 -8.97
CA ASP A 322 -6.35 4.09 -9.73
C ASP A 322 -7.31 3.17 -8.98
N ILE A 323 -8.18 2.46 -9.69
CA ILE A 323 -9.11 1.49 -9.11
C ILE A 323 -8.40 0.17 -8.86
N PHE A 324 -8.52 -0.30 -7.63
CA PHE A 324 -8.03 -1.60 -7.17
C PHE A 324 -9.20 -2.47 -6.71
N LYS A 325 -8.97 -3.77 -6.62
CA LYS A 325 -9.87 -4.71 -5.97
C LYS A 325 -9.13 -5.57 -4.97
N THR A 326 -9.83 -5.94 -3.90
CA THR A 326 -9.39 -6.90 -2.89
C THR A 326 -10.55 -7.82 -2.51
N TYR A 327 -10.27 -9.00 -2.01
CA TYR A 327 -11.28 -10.00 -1.67
C TYR A 327 -11.22 -10.33 -0.18
N LEU A 328 -12.39 -10.41 0.45
CA LEU A 328 -12.52 -10.96 1.78
C LEU A 328 -12.39 -12.49 1.70
N ARG A 329 -11.41 -13.06 2.41
CA ARG A 329 -11.16 -14.49 2.45
C ARG A 329 -12.02 -15.15 3.52
N LYS A 330 -12.16 -16.48 3.43
CA LYS A 330 -12.92 -17.28 4.41
C LYS A 330 -12.36 -17.24 5.84
N ASP A 331 -11.11 -16.80 6.01
CA ASP A 331 -10.46 -16.59 7.31
C ASP A 331 -10.59 -15.15 7.81
N ASN A 332 -11.49 -14.37 7.23
CA ASN A 332 -11.74 -12.96 7.52
C ASN A 332 -10.51 -12.06 7.30
N THR A 333 -9.57 -12.46 6.43
CA THR A 333 -8.47 -11.61 6.00
C THR A 333 -8.71 -11.10 4.59
N TRP A 334 -8.19 -9.90 4.30
CA TRP A 334 -8.23 -9.33 2.96
C TRP A 334 -7.07 -9.83 2.09
N SER A 335 -7.32 -10.00 0.80
CA SER A 335 -6.26 -10.26 -0.17
C SER A 335 -5.41 -8.99 -0.38
N ASN A 336 -4.20 -9.14 -0.95
CA ASN A 336 -3.49 -7.97 -1.44
C ASN A 336 -4.30 -7.31 -2.56
N PRO A 337 -4.35 -5.95 -2.61
CA PRO A 337 -5.01 -5.22 -3.69
C PRO A 337 -4.43 -5.55 -5.07
N ILE A 338 -5.32 -5.63 -6.05
CA ILE A 338 -5.00 -5.90 -7.46
C ILE A 338 -5.45 -4.70 -8.28
N ASN A 339 -4.51 -4.04 -8.97
CA ASN A 339 -4.83 -2.96 -9.91
C ASN A 339 -5.65 -3.49 -11.08
N LEU A 340 -6.71 -2.78 -11.49
CA LEU A 340 -7.58 -3.19 -12.59
C LEU A 340 -6.99 -2.89 -13.98
N LYS A 341 -5.88 -2.17 -14.03
CA LYS A 341 -5.07 -1.86 -15.22
C LYS A 341 -5.80 -1.11 -16.33
N TYR A 342 -5.08 -0.83 -17.40
CA TYR A 342 -5.62 -0.23 -18.62
C TYR A 342 -6.53 -1.22 -19.38
N PRO A 343 -7.68 -0.81 -19.93
CA PRO A 343 -8.12 0.58 -20.08
C PRO A 343 -9.04 1.09 -18.96
N LEU A 344 -9.34 0.31 -17.93
CA LEU A 344 -10.20 0.75 -16.84
C LEU A 344 -9.50 1.85 -16.04
N ASN A 345 -8.26 1.63 -15.65
CA ASN A 345 -7.39 2.68 -15.12
C ASN A 345 -6.64 3.39 -16.26
N SER A 346 -6.39 4.68 -16.07
CA SER A 346 -5.69 5.58 -16.98
C SER A 346 -4.58 6.37 -16.23
N GLY A 347 -3.98 7.36 -16.88
CA GLY A 347 -3.08 8.28 -16.21
C GLY A 347 -3.77 9.28 -15.27
N ALA A 348 -5.06 9.53 -15.47
CA ALA A 348 -5.85 10.47 -14.67
C ALA A 348 -6.43 9.81 -13.42
N ASP A 349 -7.33 10.49 -12.72
CA ASP A 349 -8.08 9.89 -11.62
C ASP A 349 -9.16 8.96 -12.17
N ASP A 350 -9.17 7.71 -11.73
CA ASP A 350 -10.16 6.69 -12.03
C ASP A 350 -10.75 6.16 -10.72
N PHE A 351 -12.06 6.25 -10.54
CA PHE A 351 -12.66 5.96 -9.24
C PHE A 351 -14.15 5.57 -9.31
N SER A 352 -14.71 5.17 -8.19
CA SER A 352 -16.14 4.89 -7.99
C SER A 352 -16.73 3.93 -9.02
N LEU A 353 -16.18 2.72 -9.08
CA LEU A 353 -16.66 1.66 -9.97
C LEU A 353 -18.04 1.15 -9.52
N SER A 354 -18.98 1.02 -10.45
CA SER A 354 -20.31 0.44 -10.22
C SER A 354 -20.57 -0.67 -11.22
N ILE A 355 -20.82 -1.89 -10.73
CA ILE A 355 -21.12 -3.05 -11.59
C ILE A 355 -22.62 -3.10 -11.86
N ASP A 356 -23.02 -3.23 -13.11
CA ASP A 356 -24.42 -3.38 -13.49
C ASP A 356 -24.90 -4.82 -13.27
N LYS A 357 -25.57 -5.05 -12.14
CA LYS A 357 -26.07 -6.37 -11.72
C LYS A 357 -27.17 -6.92 -12.64
N ASP A 358 -27.83 -6.07 -13.42
CA ASP A 358 -28.92 -6.46 -14.32
C ASP A 358 -28.43 -6.76 -15.73
N PHE A 359 -27.17 -6.48 -16.02
CA PHE A 359 -26.58 -6.82 -17.30
C PHE A 359 -26.66 -8.33 -17.53
N LYS A 360 -27.26 -8.72 -18.64
CA LYS A 360 -27.32 -10.14 -19.03
C LYS A 360 -26.17 -10.42 -19.99
N PRO A 361 -25.20 -11.26 -19.57
CA PRO A 361 -24.13 -11.68 -20.45
C PRO A 361 -24.67 -12.25 -21.77
N ASP A 362 -24.05 -11.86 -22.87
CA ASP A 362 -24.34 -12.39 -24.21
C ASP A 362 -23.17 -13.21 -24.75
N ASN A 363 -23.12 -13.43 -26.07
CA ASN A 363 -22.03 -14.17 -26.70
C ASN A 363 -20.72 -13.37 -26.78
N THR A 364 -20.76 -12.06 -26.59
CA THR A 364 -19.63 -11.13 -26.74
C THR A 364 -19.14 -10.62 -25.40
N PHE A 365 -20.07 -10.21 -24.54
CA PHE A 365 -19.77 -9.55 -23.29
C PHE A 365 -20.17 -10.37 -22.07
N MET A 366 -19.38 -10.30 -21.01
CA MET A 366 -19.60 -10.99 -19.74
C MET A 366 -20.15 -10.07 -18.65
N GLU A 367 -19.76 -8.80 -18.67
CA GLU A 367 -19.98 -7.84 -17.59
C GLU A 367 -20.09 -6.44 -18.18
N ARG A 368 -20.91 -5.63 -17.56
CA ARG A 368 -21.03 -4.19 -17.81
C ARG A 368 -20.99 -3.45 -16.47
N GLY A 369 -20.46 -2.25 -16.48
CA GLY A 369 -20.51 -1.35 -15.35
C GLY A 369 -20.12 0.05 -15.74
N TYR A 370 -20.04 0.91 -14.73
CA TYR A 370 -19.78 2.33 -14.88
C TYR A 370 -18.69 2.75 -13.89
N PHE A 371 -17.96 3.78 -14.22
CA PHE A 371 -16.95 4.36 -13.32
C PHE A 371 -16.74 5.84 -13.65
N SER A 372 -16.15 6.54 -12.72
CA SER A 372 -15.80 7.95 -12.87
C SER A 372 -14.34 8.09 -13.29
N SER A 373 -14.06 9.04 -14.16
CA SER A 373 -12.69 9.32 -14.58
C SER A 373 -12.50 10.76 -15.04
N SER A 374 -11.36 11.35 -14.71
CA SER A 374 -10.91 12.65 -15.22
C SER A 374 -10.03 12.54 -16.48
N ARG A 375 -10.06 11.38 -17.16
CA ARG A 375 -9.18 11.06 -18.32
C ARG A 375 -9.36 11.95 -19.54
N SER A 376 -10.45 12.70 -19.64
CA SER A 376 -10.63 13.69 -20.71
C SER A 376 -9.65 14.86 -20.59
N LEU A 377 -9.01 15.05 -19.42
CA LEU A 377 -8.06 16.13 -19.09
C LEU A 377 -8.67 17.54 -19.25
N LYS A 378 -9.99 17.67 -19.15
CA LYS A 378 -10.73 18.94 -19.28
C LYS A 378 -10.93 19.67 -17.95
N GLY A 379 -10.44 19.11 -16.85
CA GLY A 379 -10.63 19.64 -15.50
C GLY A 379 -11.97 19.26 -14.86
N ILE A 380 -12.65 18.27 -15.41
CA ILE A 380 -13.93 17.73 -14.92
C ILE A 380 -13.87 16.22 -14.83
N ASP A 381 -14.72 15.64 -13.99
CA ASP A 381 -14.96 14.22 -13.91
C ASP A 381 -16.08 13.81 -14.85
N GLU A 382 -15.93 12.71 -15.54
CA GLU A 382 -16.91 12.17 -16.49
C GLU A 382 -17.22 10.71 -16.14
N ILE A 383 -18.43 10.27 -16.47
CA ILE A 383 -18.82 8.86 -16.33
C ILE A 383 -18.46 8.09 -17.60
N TYR A 384 -17.87 6.94 -17.40
CA TYR A 384 -17.57 5.98 -18.46
C TYR A 384 -18.31 4.67 -18.20
N GLU A 385 -18.83 4.08 -19.28
CA GLU A 385 -19.32 2.71 -19.29
C GLU A 385 -18.19 1.79 -19.72
N TYR A 386 -18.01 0.67 -19.03
CA TYR A 386 -17.17 -0.41 -19.50
C TYR A 386 -17.98 -1.67 -19.78
N THR A 387 -17.56 -2.42 -20.76
CA THR A 387 -18.03 -3.78 -21.03
C THR A 387 -16.84 -4.71 -21.14
N ARG A 388 -16.90 -5.87 -20.46
CA ARG A 388 -15.86 -6.87 -20.49
C ARG A 388 -16.15 -7.92 -21.53
N PHE A 389 -15.22 -8.15 -22.46
CA PHE A 389 -15.35 -9.20 -23.45
C PHE A 389 -15.36 -10.58 -22.79
N LYS A 390 -16.23 -11.44 -23.29
CA LYS A 390 -16.15 -12.86 -22.99
C LYS A 390 -14.81 -13.37 -23.49
N LYS A 391 -14.03 -14.02 -22.62
CA LYS A 391 -12.84 -14.75 -23.12
C LYS A 391 -13.33 -15.65 -24.23
N GLN A 392 -12.91 -15.40 -25.47
CA GLN A 392 -13.14 -16.35 -26.52
C GLN A 392 -12.53 -17.66 -26.02
N GLU A 393 -13.35 -18.69 -25.84
CA GLU A 393 -12.82 -20.03 -25.79
C GLU A 393 -12.10 -20.20 -27.15
N VAL A 394 -10.80 -20.04 -27.12
CA VAL A 394 -9.97 -20.55 -28.22
C VAL A 394 -10.37 -22.03 -28.28
N LYS A 395 -11.18 -22.41 -29.28
CA LYS A 395 -11.39 -23.83 -29.54
C LYS A 395 -10.00 -24.43 -29.51
N PRO A 396 -9.75 -25.45 -28.68
CA PRO A 396 -8.43 -26.03 -28.62
C PRO A 396 -8.08 -26.42 -30.07
N GLU A 397 -7.04 -25.80 -30.62
CA GLU A 397 -6.32 -26.43 -31.72
C GLU A 397 -6.06 -27.88 -31.29
N PRO A 398 -6.12 -28.87 -32.18
CA PRO A 398 -5.90 -30.28 -31.83
C PRO A 398 -4.65 -30.32 -30.96
N GLU A 399 -4.78 -30.85 -29.74
CA GLU A 399 -3.79 -30.77 -28.65
C GLU A 399 -2.38 -30.91 -29.24
N PRO A 400 -1.54 -29.83 -29.18
CA PRO A 400 -0.12 -30.05 -29.33
C PRO A 400 0.29 -30.90 -28.14
N ASP A 401 1.13 -31.87 -28.38
CA ASP A 401 1.66 -32.81 -27.38
C ASP A 401 1.76 -32.17 -26.02
N LYS A 402 1.10 -32.78 -24.99
CA LYS A 402 1.02 -32.26 -23.64
C LYS A 402 2.37 -31.72 -23.21
N LYS A 403 2.48 -30.38 -23.05
CA LYS A 403 3.70 -29.78 -22.53
C LYS A 403 3.99 -30.43 -21.19
N PRO A 404 5.19 -30.91 -20.96
CA PRO A 404 5.52 -31.52 -19.68
C PRO A 404 5.26 -30.50 -18.55
N PHE A 405 4.62 -30.96 -17.47
CA PHE A 405 4.34 -30.14 -16.28
C PHE A 405 5.64 -29.48 -15.79
N THR A 406 5.59 -28.18 -15.51
CA THR A 406 6.78 -27.43 -15.16
C THR A 406 6.73 -26.98 -13.70
N TRP A 407 7.75 -27.35 -12.92
CA TRP A 407 7.94 -26.86 -11.57
C TRP A 407 8.76 -25.58 -11.56
N PHE A 408 8.37 -24.68 -10.67
CA PHE A 408 9.13 -23.46 -10.36
C PHE A 408 9.41 -23.35 -8.87
N ILE A 409 10.56 -22.80 -8.51
CA ILE A 409 10.87 -22.26 -7.20
C ILE A 409 10.95 -20.75 -7.35
N GLY A 410 10.09 -20.02 -6.66
CA GLY A 410 10.04 -18.57 -6.72
C GLY A 410 9.66 -17.95 -5.39
N GLY A 411 9.79 -16.64 -5.26
CA GLY A 411 9.45 -15.94 -4.04
C GLY A 411 9.97 -14.52 -4.02
N LYS A 412 10.04 -13.95 -2.82
CA LYS A 412 10.51 -12.57 -2.62
C LYS A 412 11.79 -12.55 -1.79
N THR A 413 12.68 -11.65 -2.16
CA THR A 413 13.82 -11.23 -1.33
C THR A 413 13.41 -10.03 -0.51
N MET A 414 13.61 -10.12 0.80
CA MET A 414 13.20 -9.13 1.79
C MET A 414 14.34 -8.92 2.79
N PHE A 415 14.25 -7.89 3.61
CA PHE A 415 15.18 -7.72 4.72
C PHE A 415 14.44 -7.30 6.00
N SER A 416 15.01 -7.72 7.13
CA SER A 416 14.49 -7.36 8.43
C SER A 416 14.81 -5.90 8.75
N GLN A 417 13.75 -5.14 9.13
CA GLN A 417 13.85 -3.76 9.60
C GLN A 417 13.61 -3.69 11.11
N TYR A 418 14.17 -2.67 11.73
CA TYR A 418 14.04 -2.42 13.17
C TYR A 418 13.87 -0.93 13.40
N VAL A 419 13.16 -0.57 14.46
CA VAL A 419 13.07 0.83 14.92
C VAL A 419 14.48 1.38 15.14
N ASN A 420 14.71 2.63 14.80
CA ASN A 420 16.02 3.29 14.86
C ASN A 420 17.17 2.58 14.12
N ASP A 421 16.87 1.66 13.19
CA ASP A 421 17.85 0.80 12.52
C ASP A 421 18.73 0.03 13.54
N ASP A 422 18.15 -0.36 14.67
CA ASP A 422 18.81 -1.11 15.74
C ASP A 422 18.24 -2.53 15.85
N PRO A 423 19.05 -3.59 15.64
CA PRO A 423 18.58 -4.97 15.70
C PRO A 423 18.12 -5.43 17.10
N ASN A 424 18.33 -4.61 18.13
CA ASN A 424 17.86 -4.86 19.49
C ASN A 424 16.55 -4.11 19.82
N ASP A 425 16.09 -3.22 18.92
CA ASP A 425 14.82 -2.53 19.03
C ASP A 425 13.68 -3.39 18.46
N GLU A 426 12.47 -2.88 18.51
CA GLU A 426 11.29 -3.53 17.98
C GLU A 426 11.46 -3.82 16.49
N LYS A 427 11.14 -5.08 16.10
CA LYS A 427 11.18 -5.50 14.70
C LYS A 427 9.97 -4.93 13.96
N LEU A 428 10.24 -4.19 12.89
CA LEU A 428 9.24 -3.72 11.94
C LEU A 428 8.90 -4.80 10.89
N PRO A 429 7.83 -4.66 10.10
CA PRO A 429 7.56 -5.54 8.98
C PRO A 429 8.75 -5.64 8.03
N ASP A 430 9.02 -6.84 7.53
CA ASP A 430 10.12 -7.08 6.60
C ASP A 430 9.87 -6.32 5.29
N ALA A 431 10.86 -5.53 4.83
CA ALA A 431 10.78 -4.75 3.60
C ALA A 431 11.36 -5.49 2.39
N ILE A 432 10.90 -5.14 1.20
CA ILE A 432 11.42 -5.70 -0.05
C ILE A 432 12.88 -5.31 -0.24
N LEU A 433 13.71 -6.29 -0.62
CA LEU A 433 15.12 -6.11 -0.95
C LEU A 433 15.34 -6.42 -2.43
N PRO A 434 15.20 -5.42 -3.34
CA PRO A 434 15.36 -5.62 -4.76
C PRO A 434 16.82 -5.94 -5.15
N GLU A 435 17.04 -6.37 -6.39
CA GLU A 435 18.37 -6.62 -6.96
C GLU A 435 19.27 -7.50 -6.06
N THR A 436 18.66 -8.43 -5.36
CA THR A 436 19.37 -9.42 -4.56
C THR A 436 19.81 -10.54 -5.47
N ARG A 437 21.10 -10.88 -5.45
CA ARG A 437 21.63 -12.04 -6.15
C ARG A 437 21.06 -13.30 -5.53
N VAL A 438 20.30 -14.07 -6.31
CA VAL A 438 19.67 -15.32 -5.87
C VAL A 438 20.27 -16.46 -6.66
N GLN A 439 20.76 -17.47 -5.95
CA GLN A 439 21.38 -18.65 -6.49
C GLN A 439 20.50 -19.87 -6.19
N LEU A 440 20.25 -20.67 -7.21
CA LEU A 440 19.69 -22.01 -7.10
C LEU A 440 20.86 -23.01 -7.06
N LEU A 441 20.95 -23.80 -6.02
CA LEU A 441 21.99 -24.80 -5.84
C LEU A 441 21.36 -26.20 -5.76
N SER A 442 22.11 -27.22 -6.14
CA SER A 442 21.74 -28.61 -5.84
C SER A 442 21.80 -28.88 -4.34
N ASN A 443 21.32 -30.03 -3.89
CA ASN A 443 21.43 -30.46 -2.48
C ASN A 443 22.89 -30.60 -2.01
N GLU A 444 23.82 -30.83 -2.93
CA GLU A 444 25.27 -30.93 -2.68
C GLU A 444 25.97 -29.55 -2.72
N GLY A 445 25.21 -28.46 -2.93
CA GLY A 445 25.74 -27.08 -2.97
C GLY A 445 26.32 -26.65 -4.33
N ILE A 446 26.10 -27.41 -5.40
CA ILE A 446 26.55 -27.07 -6.76
C ILE A 446 25.62 -26.00 -7.33
N LEU A 447 26.19 -24.92 -7.87
CA LEU A 447 25.40 -23.85 -8.53
C LEU A 447 24.75 -24.38 -9.81
N LEU A 448 23.43 -24.30 -9.88
CA LEU A 448 22.62 -24.69 -11.02
C LEU A 448 22.21 -23.48 -11.87
N GLU A 449 21.72 -22.44 -11.22
CA GLU A 449 21.26 -21.21 -11.87
C GLU A 449 21.44 -20.01 -10.94
N GLU A 450 21.57 -18.81 -11.51
CA GLU A 450 21.71 -17.57 -10.76
C GLU A 450 20.97 -16.44 -11.46
N ASN A 451 20.16 -15.69 -10.70
CA ASN A 451 19.40 -14.55 -11.16
C ASN A 451 19.43 -13.43 -10.12
N ASN A 452 19.23 -12.18 -10.51
CA ASN A 452 18.93 -11.12 -9.58
C ASN A 452 17.42 -11.00 -9.39
N SER A 453 16.95 -10.84 -8.15
CA SER A 453 15.55 -10.50 -7.91
C SER A 453 15.22 -9.16 -8.57
N ASN A 454 14.01 -9.05 -9.09
CA ASN A 454 13.54 -7.79 -9.69
C ASN A 454 13.30 -6.72 -8.60
N SER A 455 12.79 -5.60 -9.00
CA SER A 455 12.49 -4.45 -8.15
C SER A 455 11.41 -4.68 -7.10
N ALA A 456 10.50 -5.63 -7.32
CA ALA A 456 9.56 -6.10 -6.31
C ALA A 456 10.15 -7.22 -5.43
N GLY A 457 11.47 -7.46 -5.53
CA GLY A 457 12.17 -8.54 -4.84
C GLY A 457 11.86 -9.93 -5.40
N ILE A 458 11.14 -10.07 -6.51
CA ILE A 458 10.69 -11.36 -7.02
C ILE A 458 11.82 -12.06 -7.77
N PHE A 459 11.97 -13.36 -7.52
CA PHE A 459 12.83 -14.26 -8.29
C PHE A 459 12.07 -15.52 -8.69
N LEU A 460 12.50 -16.19 -9.75
CA LEU A 460 11.88 -17.42 -10.25
C LEU A 460 12.93 -18.28 -10.94
N PHE A 461 12.92 -19.59 -10.61
CA PHE A 461 13.75 -20.62 -11.23
C PHE A 461 12.87 -21.74 -11.75
N LYS A 462 13.14 -22.22 -12.96
CA LYS A 462 12.54 -23.45 -13.47
C LYS A 462 13.32 -24.64 -12.92
N VAL A 463 12.63 -25.65 -12.37
CA VAL A 463 13.28 -26.78 -11.69
C VAL A 463 12.62 -28.11 -12.07
N ASP A 464 13.34 -29.20 -11.84
CA ASP A 464 12.80 -30.56 -12.01
C ASP A 464 12.13 -31.03 -10.70
N SER A 465 11.09 -31.84 -10.83
CA SER A 465 10.50 -32.56 -9.69
C SER A 465 11.41 -33.66 -9.15
N GLY A 466 11.12 -34.18 -7.97
CA GLY A 466 11.82 -35.30 -7.37
C GLY A 466 13.22 -34.99 -6.83
N LYS A 467 13.61 -33.72 -6.77
CA LYS A 467 14.92 -33.27 -6.29
C LYS A 467 14.80 -32.33 -5.09
N LYS A 468 15.93 -32.18 -4.37
CA LYS A 468 16.08 -31.15 -3.34
C LYS A 468 16.96 -30.02 -3.86
N TYR A 469 16.62 -28.81 -3.49
CA TYR A 469 17.32 -27.60 -3.90
C TYR A 469 17.64 -26.72 -2.70
N ILE A 470 18.64 -25.89 -2.88
CA ILE A 470 19.01 -24.84 -1.93
C ILE A 470 18.87 -23.50 -2.67
N VAL A 471 18.09 -22.57 -2.10
CA VAL A 471 17.97 -21.20 -2.61
C VAL A 471 18.72 -20.27 -1.68
N LYS A 472 19.69 -19.52 -2.23
CA LYS A 472 20.56 -18.64 -1.49
C LYS A 472 20.46 -17.21 -2.00
N GLY A 473 20.11 -16.26 -1.13
CA GLY A 473 20.11 -14.83 -1.41
C GLY A 473 21.34 -14.14 -0.86
N GLN A 474 21.98 -13.26 -1.65
CA GLN A 474 23.15 -12.49 -1.27
C GLN A 474 23.03 -11.05 -1.74
N LYS A 475 23.34 -10.09 -0.88
CA LYS A 475 23.44 -8.67 -1.22
C LYS A 475 24.53 -8.00 -0.39
N LEU A 476 25.19 -7.00 -0.98
CA LEU A 476 26.20 -6.22 -0.29
C LEU A 476 25.61 -5.58 0.98
N ASN A 477 26.34 -5.62 2.08
CA ASN A 477 25.96 -5.15 3.42
C ASN A 477 24.84 -5.96 4.11
N TYR A 478 24.48 -7.13 3.57
CA TYR A 478 23.52 -8.04 4.18
C TYR A 478 24.14 -9.42 4.40
N LEU A 479 23.70 -10.07 5.45
CA LEU A 479 23.98 -11.49 5.67
C LEU A 479 23.19 -12.30 4.62
N ALA A 480 23.84 -13.28 4.02
CA ALA A 480 23.19 -14.19 3.09
C ALA A 480 22.10 -15.02 3.81
N ALA A 481 20.97 -15.21 3.13
CA ALA A 481 19.91 -16.10 3.58
C ALA A 481 19.89 -17.36 2.71
N ILE A 482 19.61 -18.51 3.33
CA ILE A 482 19.51 -19.81 2.67
C ILE A 482 18.16 -20.45 3.05
N LYS A 483 17.51 -21.09 2.07
CA LYS A 483 16.31 -21.93 2.26
C LYS A 483 16.45 -23.21 1.47
N GLU A 484 16.16 -24.33 2.12
CA GLU A 484 16.07 -25.63 1.47
C GLU A 484 14.66 -25.86 0.92
N VAL A 485 14.56 -26.45 -0.25
CA VAL A 485 13.29 -26.78 -0.91
C VAL A 485 13.30 -28.25 -1.29
N ASP A 486 12.37 -29.01 -0.77
CA ASP A 486 12.22 -30.43 -1.05
C ASP A 486 11.03 -30.67 -2.01
N LEU A 487 11.35 -31.12 -3.22
CA LEU A 487 10.37 -31.49 -4.25
C LEU A 487 10.26 -33.02 -4.43
N THR A 488 10.87 -33.83 -3.57
CA THR A 488 10.93 -35.30 -3.74
C THR A 488 9.58 -35.99 -3.63
N GLN A 489 8.63 -35.38 -2.91
CA GLN A 489 7.27 -35.91 -2.71
C GLN A 489 6.18 -35.08 -3.40
N LYS A 490 6.55 -34.08 -4.20
CA LYS A 490 5.61 -33.27 -4.95
C LYS A 490 5.14 -34.01 -6.20
N THR A 491 3.83 -34.18 -6.34
CA THR A 491 3.19 -34.81 -7.49
C THR A 491 2.54 -33.78 -8.40
N GLU A 492 2.59 -34.01 -9.70
CA GLU A 492 1.93 -33.17 -10.70
C GLU A 492 0.40 -33.15 -10.47
N GLN A 493 -0.18 -31.96 -10.53
CA GLN A 493 -1.64 -31.80 -10.45
C GLN A 493 -2.21 -31.89 -11.87
N LYS A 494 -3.19 -32.79 -12.08
CA LYS A 494 -3.74 -33.13 -13.39
C LYS A 494 -4.33 -31.95 -14.17
N ASP A 495 -4.67 -30.86 -13.48
CA ASP A 495 -5.38 -29.72 -14.05
C ASP A 495 -4.52 -28.45 -14.14
N LYS A 496 -3.21 -28.55 -13.91
CA LYS A 496 -2.27 -27.41 -13.99
C LYS A 496 -1.13 -27.71 -14.96
N GLU A 497 -0.67 -26.70 -15.66
CA GLU A 497 0.53 -26.76 -16.51
C GLU A 497 1.82 -26.53 -15.74
N SER A 498 1.75 -25.86 -14.58
CA SER A 498 2.89 -25.56 -13.73
C SER A 498 2.49 -25.32 -12.29
N GLU A 499 3.45 -25.46 -11.37
CA GLU A 499 3.31 -25.07 -9.97
C GLU A 499 4.58 -24.35 -9.50
N THR A 500 4.38 -23.31 -8.68
CA THR A 500 5.49 -22.57 -8.06
C THR A 500 5.52 -22.85 -6.56
N VAL A 501 6.66 -23.31 -6.07
CA VAL A 501 6.93 -23.41 -4.64
C VAL A 501 7.48 -22.07 -4.17
N ASN A 502 6.72 -21.39 -3.31
CA ASN A 502 7.08 -20.07 -2.81
C ASN A 502 8.12 -20.14 -1.68
N VAL A 503 9.19 -19.38 -1.84
CA VAL A 503 10.32 -19.31 -0.91
C VAL A 503 10.74 -17.87 -0.69
N ASN A 504 10.36 -17.28 0.43
CA ASN A 504 10.83 -15.94 0.77
C ASN A 504 12.21 -16.01 1.43
N LEU A 505 13.14 -15.19 0.96
CA LEU A 505 14.49 -15.01 1.51
C LEU A 505 14.55 -13.69 2.28
N ILE A 506 14.65 -13.78 3.60
CA ILE A 506 14.76 -12.61 4.47
C ILE A 506 16.24 -12.46 4.87
N LEU A 507 16.88 -11.40 4.41
CA LEU A 507 18.25 -11.07 4.70
C LEU A 507 18.31 -10.13 5.90
N SER A 508 19.34 -10.26 6.74
CA SER A 508 19.59 -9.32 7.84
C SER A 508 20.71 -8.37 7.46
N LYS A 509 20.57 -7.09 7.78
CA LYS A 509 21.62 -6.10 7.60
C LYS A 509 22.85 -6.46 8.46
N ILE A 510 24.05 -6.20 7.96
CA ILE A 510 25.28 -6.45 8.72
C ILE A 510 25.53 -5.26 9.65
N TYR A 511 25.50 -5.51 10.95
CA TYR A 511 25.86 -4.56 12.00
C TYR A 511 27.25 -4.92 12.55
N LEU A 512 28.31 -4.36 11.94
CA LEU A 512 29.68 -4.65 12.34
C LEU A 512 30.01 -4.00 13.68
N ASN A 513 30.66 -4.74 14.59
CA ASN A 513 31.04 -4.32 15.94
C ASN A 513 29.86 -3.86 16.83
N LYS A 514 28.63 -4.22 16.46
CA LYS A 514 27.43 -4.00 17.27
C LYS A 514 27.03 -5.29 17.96
N GLU A 515 26.73 -5.21 19.24
CA GLU A 515 26.22 -6.32 20.03
C GLU A 515 24.75 -6.54 19.72
N ILE A 516 24.36 -7.77 19.37
CA ILE A 516 23.00 -8.18 19.01
C ILE A 516 22.53 -9.23 20.02
N ASN A 517 21.47 -8.95 20.73
CA ASN A 517 20.94 -9.85 21.73
C ASN A 517 20.37 -11.13 21.09
N LEU A 518 20.61 -12.27 21.75
CA LEU A 518 20.01 -13.55 21.40
C LEU A 518 18.84 -13.80 22.36
N GLU A 519 17.63 -13.80 21.81
CA GLU A 519 16.42 -14.07 22.60
C GLU A 519 16.38 -15.54 23.06
N ASN A 520 15.75 -15.77 24.22
CA ASN A 520 15.50 -17.10 24.78
C ASN A 520 16.76 -17.94 25.08
N ILE A 521 17.92 -17.32 25.25
CA ILE A 521 19.11 -18.03 25.76
C ILE A 521 19.06 -17.99 27.27
N TYR A 522 18.53 -19.06 27.85
CA TYR A 522 18.38 -19.22 29.29
C TYR A 522 19.35 -20.26 29.82
N TYR A 523 19.73 -20.08 31.09
CA TYR A 523 20.57 -21.00 31.87
C TYR A 523 19.87 -21.29 33.18
N GLU A 524 20.01 -22.50 33.71
CA GLU A 524 19.57 -22.79 35.05
C GLU A 524 20.36 -21.92 36.06
N PHE A 525 19.76 -21.74 37.24
CA PHE A 525 20.38 -20.93 38.27
C PHE A 525 21.77 -21.51 38.59
N ASP A 526 22.78 -20.64 38.62
CA ASP A 526 24.16 -21.00 38.89
C ASP A 526 24.79 -22.04 37.94
N GLN A 527 24.24 -22.14 36.71
CA GLN A 527 24.69 -23.08 35.69
C GLN A 527 25.10 -22.34 34.40
N TRP A 528 25.92 -23.03 33.60
CA TRP A 528 26.32 -22.60 32.25
C TRP A 528 25.87 -23.56 31.15
N ASN A 529 25.18 -24.64 31.50
CA ASN A 529 24.61 -25.55 30.53
C ASN A 529 23.42 -24.91 29.80
N LEU A 530 23.38 -25.10 28.47
CA LEU A 530 22.28 -24.60 27.64
C LEU A 530 21.01 -25.38 27.93
N THR A 531 19.89 -24.68 28.09
CA THR A 531 18.57 -25.27 28.21
C THR A 531 18.03 -25.70 26.85
N LYS A 532 16.99 -26.54 26.82
CA LYS A 532 16.36 -26.99 25.56
C LYS A 532 15.70 -25.83 24.82
N GLU A 533 15.24 -24.84 25.54
CA GLU A 533 14.58 -23.63 25.03
C GLU A 533 15.55 -22.73 24.26
N ALA A 534 16.86 -22.78 24.59
CA ALA A 534 17.91 -22.02 23.90
C ALA A 534 18.26 -22.61 22.51
N LEU A 535 18.04 -23.91 22.30
CA LEU A 535 18.51 -24.61 21.10
C LEU A 535 17.95 -24.05 19.79
N PRO A 536 16.64 -23.71 19.66
CA PRO A 536 16.11 -23.15 18.42
C PRO A 536 16.78 -21.83 18.01
N THR A 537 17.05 -20.93 18.96
CA THR A 537 17.75 -19.66 18.69
C THR A 537 19.21 -19.91 18.25
N LEU A 538 19.88 -20.85 18.89
CA LEU A 538 21.25 -21.23 18.51
C LEU A 538 21.31 -21.92 17.15
N ASP A 539 20.31 -22.72 16.78
CA ASP A 539 20.23 -23.32 15.44
C ASP A 539 20.03 -22.25 14.35
N ILE A 540 19.28 -21.17 14.62
CA ILE A 540 19.20 -20.00 13.72
C ILE A 540 20.60 -19.38 13.54
N LEU A 541 21.37 -19.21 14.62
CA LEU A 541 22.72 -18.67 14.56
C LEU A 541 23.68 -19.61 13.79
N VAL A 542 23.58 -20.94 13.99
CA VAL A 542 24.31 -21.95 13.20
C VAL A 542 24.03 -21.78 11.71
N ASN A 543 22.75 -21.69 11.33
CA ASN A 543 22.34 -21.55 9.93
C ASN A 543 22.84 -20.23 9.32
N MET A 544 22.78 -19.14 10.07
CA MET A 544 23.36 -17.86 9.69
C MET A 544 24.87 -17.95 9.45
N MET A 545 25.59 -18.59 10.35
CA MET A 545 27.05 -18.79 10.24
C MET A 545 27.44 -19.69 9.05
N LYS A 546 26.66 -20.74 8.77
CA LYS A 546 26.84 -21.60 7.58
C LYS A 546 26.57 -20.86 6.28
N ALA A 547 25.53 -20.04 6.24
CA ALA A 547 25.19 -19.21 5.08
C ALA A 547 26.28 -18.16 4.78
N ASN A 548 27.03 -17.73 5.78
CA ASN A 548 28.02 -16.65 5.75
C ASN A 548 29.39 -17.11 6.22
N PRO A 549 30.13 -17.92 5.42
CA PRO A 549 31.43 -18.51 5.85
C PRO A 549 32.51 -17.46 6.08
N ASN A 550 32.33 -16.25 5.61
CA ASN A 550 33.29 -15.14 5.68
C ASN A 550 33.19 -14.28 6.94
N ILE A 551 32.22 -14.53 7.82
CA ILE A 551 32.08 -13.75 9.07
C ILE A 551 32.75 -14.46 10.24
N LYS A 552 33.27 -13.65 11.18
CA LYS A 552 33.73 -14.07 12.50
C LYS A 552 32.88 -13.36 13.55
N ILE A 553 32.42 -14.10 14.55
CA ILE A 553 31.56 -13.55 15.60
C ILE A 553 32.21 -13.72 16.98
N GLN A 554 31.88 -12.82 17.87
CA GLN A 554 32.16 -12.91 19.30
C GLN A 554 30.82 -13.16 20.01
N LEU A 555 30.79 -14.20 20.84
CA LEU A 555 29.68 -14.53 21.73
C LEU A 555 29.95 -13.83 23.07
N ASN A 556 28.99 -12.97 23.48
CA ASN A 556 29.10 -12.23 24.72
C ASN A 556 28.05 -12.78 25.70
N SER A 557 28.43 -13.01 26.94
CA SER A 557 27.48 -13.37 28.00
C SER A 557 27.64 -12.43 29.19
N HIS A 558 26.51 -12.14 29.82
CA HIS A 558 26.39 -11.20 30.93
C HIS A 558 25.64 -11.83 32.09
N THR A 559 25.98 -11.41 33.30
CA THR A 559 25.22 -11.69 34.53
C THR A 559 24.43 -10.50 34.98
N ASP A 560 23.58 -10.68 35.94
CA ASP A 560 23.08 -9.57 36.75
C ASP A 560 24.12 -9.21 37.83
N CYS A 561 23.84 -8.18 38.61
CA CYS A 561 24.73 -7.62 39.61
C CYS A 561 24.74 -8.41 40.95
N ARG A 562 24.08 -9.55 41.03
CA ARG A 562 24.04 -10.38 42.24
C ARG A 562 25.22 -11.35 42.24
N GLY A 563 26.03 -11.34 43.28
CA GLY A 563 27.20 -12.19 43.42
C GLY A 563 28.48 -11.37 43.48
N ASP A 564 29.63 -12.08 43.47
CA ASP A 564 30.95 -11.49 43.43
C ASP A 564 31.37 -11.20 41.99
N ASP A 565 32.07 -10.08 41.74
CA ASP A 565 32.46 -9.65 40.39
C ASP A 565 33.31 -10.72 39.67
N ASP A 566 34.28 -11.31 40.37
CA ASP A 566 35.15 -12.33 39.79
C ASP A 566 34.35 -13.60 39.47
N TYR A 567 33.42 -13.96 40.34
CA TYR A 567 32.50 -15.08 40.11
C TYR A 567 31.57 -14.82 38.91
N ASN A 568 30.97 -13.64 38.80
CA ASN A 568 30.11 -13.24 37.70
C ASN A 568 30.89 -13.25 36.37
N LEU A 569 32.15 -12.81 36.40
CA LEU A 569 33.03 -12.84 35.22
C LEU A 569 33.30 -14.29 34.77
N ASP A 570 33.65 -15.19 35.69
CA ASP A 570 33.91 -16.62 35.39
C ASP A 570 32.65 -17.32 34.89
N LEU A 571 31.51 -17.09 35.54
CA LEU A 571 30.22 -17.68 35.15
C LEU A 571 29.81 -17.23 33.74
N SER A 572 29.94 -15.93 33.43
CA SER A 572 29.63 -15.43 32.10
C SER A 572 30.58 -15.97 31.03
N GLN A 573 31.88 -16.12 31.35
CA GLN A 573 32.84 -16.73 30.43
C GLN A 573 32.49 -18.19 30.11
N LYS A 574 32.11 -18.98 31.11
CA LYS A 574 31.67 -20.37 30.93
C LYS A 574 30.40 -20.46 30.08
N ARG A 575 29.43 -19.53 30.27
CA ARG A 575 28.22 -19.45 29.47
C ARG A 575 28.51 -19.12 28.00
N ALA A 576 29.39 -18.14 27.73
CA ALA A 576 29.81 -17.81 26.38
C ALA A 576 30.52 -19.02 25.71
N GLN A 577 31.35 -19.74 26.47
CA GLN A 577 32.04 -20.94 25.99
C GLN A 577 31.07 -22.08 25.67
N SER A 578 29.98 -22.25 26.44
CA SER A 578 28.97 -23.28 26.17
C SER A 578 28.25 -23.00 24.82
N VAL A 579 27.99 -21.75 24.50
CA VAL A 579 27.44 -21.38 23.19
C VAL A 579 28.44 -21.67 22.07
N VAL A 580 29.73 -21.31 22.25
CA VAL A 580 30.79 -21.62 21.26
C VAL A 580 30.86 -23.12 21.04
N SER A 581 30.90 -23.93 22.12
CA SER A 581 30.93 -25.39 22.02
C SER A 581 29.77 -25.95 21.22
N TYR A 582 28.56 -25.46 21.46
CA TYR A 582 27.36 -25.85 20.69
C TYR A 582 27.49 -25.54 19.20
N LEU A 583 28.01 -24.36 18.84
CA LEU A 583 28.22 -23.97 17.44
C LEU A 583 29.29 -24.87 16.78
N VAL A 584 30.36 -25.17 17.47
CA VAL A 584 31.44 -26.07 16.99
C VAL A 584 30.89 -27.48 16.73
N GLU A 585 30.12 -28.05 17.66
CA GLU A 585 29.45 -29.36 17.50
C GLU A 585 28.53 -29.41 16.28
N ARG A 586 27.96 -28.26 15.87
CA ARG A 586 27.13 -28.11 14.68
C ARG A 586 27.92 -27.82 13.40
N GLY A 587 29.28 -27.85 13.47
CA GLY A 587 30.18 -27.75 12.32
C GLY A 587 30.63 -26.34 11.98
N ILE A 588 30.50 -25.38 12.90
CA ILE A 588 31.10 -24.04 12.72
C ILE A 588 32.58 -24.11 13.13
N PRO A 589 33.53 -23.71 12.27
CA PRO A 589 34.95 -23.69 12.60
C PRO A 589 35.25 -22.82 13.83
N GLU A 590 36.03 -23.32 14.77
CA GLU A 590 36.35 -22.66 16.04
C GLU A 590 37.07 -21.32 15.83
N ASP A 591 37.93 -21.21 14.81
CA ASP A 591 38.67 -19.99 14.46
C ASP A 591 37.75 -18.80 14.06
N ARG A 592 36.47 -19.08 13.78
CA ARG A 592 35.44 -18.09 13.48
C ARG A 592 34.67 -17.64 14.73
N LEU A 593 34.97 -18.16 15.89
CA LEU A 593 34.20 -17.92 17.13
C LEU A 593 35.13 -17.37 18.20
N VAL A 594 34.66 -16.46 19.03
CA VAL A 594 35.34 -15.93 20.21
C VAL A 594 34.34 -15.93 21.36
N ALA A 595 34.66 -16.51 22.50
CA ALA A 595 33.85 -16.45 23.71
C ALA A 595 34.35 -15.34 24.64
N VAL A 596 33.46 -14.46 25.09
CA VAL A 596 33.78 -13.37 26.03
C VAL A 596 32.71 -13.27 27.10
N GLY A 597 33.11 -13.44 28.37
CA GLY A 597 32.31 -13.13 29.53
C GLY A 597 32.52 -11.67 29.93
N HIS A 598 31.46 -10.99 30.28
CA HIS A 598 31.48 -9.60 30.74
C HIS A 598 31.09 -9.46 32.21
N GLY A 599 30.68 -10.54 32.88
CA GLY A 599 30.11 -10.43 34.22
C GLY A 599 28.95 -9.45 34.23
N GLU A 600 28.89 -8.61 35.22
CA GLU A 600 27.93 -7.56 35.40
C GLU A 600 28.34 -6.18 34.83
N THR A 601 29.56 -6.09 34.26
CA THR A 601 30.19 -4.80 33.88
C THR A 601 29.48 -4.06 32.76
N LYS A 602 28.57 -4.74 32.00
CA LYS A 602 27.81 -4.17 30.90
C LYS A 602 26.33 -4.48 31.08
N PRO A 603 25.65 -3.84 32.03
CA PRO A 603 24.21 -4.06 32.22
C PRO A 603 23.38 -3.52 31.04
N ASN A 604 22.32 -4.23 30.70
CA ASN A 604 21.32 -3.75 29.72
C ASN A 604 20.37 -2.72 30.37
N VAL A 605 20.06 -2.94 31.64
CA VAL A 605 19.29 -2.01 32.48
C VAL A 605 20.16 -1.56 33.62
N LEU A 606 20.41 -0.23 33.72
CA LEU A 606 21.14 0.39 34.81
C LEU A 606 20.23 0.54 36.02
N CYS A 607 20.51 -0.17 37.10
CA CYS A 607 19.81 -0.06 38.38
C CYS A 607 20.78 -0.30 39.53
N ILE A 608 20.48 0.20 40.73
CA ILE A 608 21.21 -0.17 41.96
C ILE A 608 20.80 -1.59 42.31
N CYS A 609 21.75 -2.51 42.55
CA CYS A 609 21.52 -3.94 42.62
C CYS A 609 20.39 -4.34 43.59
N GLU A 610 20.36 -3.72 44.76
CA GLU A 610 19.36 -3.98 45.80
C GLU A 610 17.96 -3.45 45.45
N SER A 611 17.84 -2.56 44.44
CA SER A 611 16.59 -1.96 44.00
C SER A 611 16.11 -2.42 42.63
N CYS A 612 16.92 -3.24 41.93
CA CYS A 612 16.53 -3.82 40.65
C CYS A 612 15.35 -4.78 40.84
N THR A 613 14.41 -4.74 39.91
CA THR A 613 13.35 -5.75 39.85
C THR A 613 13.89 -7.06 39.29
N GLU A 614 13.21 -8.18 39.53
CA GLU A 614 13.62 -9.47 38.91
C GLU A 614 13.58 -9.39 37.38
N GLU A 615 12.70 -8.57 36.82
CA GLU A 615 12.67 -8.31 35.38
C GLU A 615 13.91 -7.59 34.89
N ASP A 616 14.44 -6.60 35.66
CA ASP A 616 15.70 -5.91 35.34
C ASP A 616 16.89 -6.86 35.42
N HIS A 617 16.93 -7.69 36.46
CA HIS A 617 17.93 -8.74 36.60
C HIS A 617 17.87 -9.71 35.42
N GLN A 618 16.68 -10.12 34.99
CA GLN A 618 16.50 -11.01 33.85
C GLN A 618 17.00 -10.37 32.53
N LYS A 619 16.73 -9.09 32.31
CA LYS A 619 17.23 -8.35 31.15
C LYS A 619 18.77 -8.22 31.15
N ASN A 620 19.38 -8.20 32.31
CA ASN A 620 20.85 -8.16 32.45
C ASN A 620 21.49 -9.54 32.23
N ARG A 621 20.84 -10.64 32.61
CA ARG A 621 21.28 -12.01 32.32
C ARG A 621 20.99 -12.36 30.85
N ARG A 622 21.86 -11.99 29.96
CA ARG A 622 21.68 -12.17 28.52
C ARG A 622 22.90 -12.76 27.84
N THR A 623 22.66 -13.35 26.71
CA THR A 623 23.72 -13.73 25.76
C THR A 623 23.48 -13.01 24.45
N SER A 624 24.51 -12.52 23.82
CA SER A 624 24.48 -11.77 22.58
C SER A 624 25.64 -12.20 21.67
N PHE A 625 25.61 -11.75 20.42
CA PHE A 625 26.75 -11.90 19.52
C PHE A 625 27.12 -10.58 18.85
N THR A 626 28.37 -10.47 18.44
CA THR A 626 28.91 -9.34 17.70
C THR A 626 29.65 -9.85 16.47
N ILE A 627 29.32 -9.33 15.27
CA ILE A 627 30.13 -9.60 14.07
C ILE A 627 31.40 -8.76 14.17
N ILE A 628 32.53 -9.39 14.41
CA ILE A 628 33.81 -8.70 14.67
C ILE A 628 34.71 -8.60 13.43
N SER A 629 34.49 -9.41 12.41
CA SER A 629 35.19 -9.25 11.13
C SER A 629 34.40 -9.88 9.96
N LEU A 630 34.66 -9.34 8.77
CA LEU A 630 34.24 -9.85 7.48
C LEU A 630 35.52 -10.15 6.68
N LYS A 631 35.83 -11.44 6.43
CA LYS A 631 36.87 -11.78 5.46
C LYS A 631 36.34 -11.48 4.07
N ARG A 632 36.98 -10.60 3.31
CA ARG A 632 36.64 -10.30 1.91
C ARG A 632 37.07 -11.43 0.98
#